data_20ceb3e86ee28ebfed7e38a04b969f06
#
_entry.id   20ceb3e86ee28ebfed7e38a04b969f06
#
_cell.length_a   1.000
_cell.length_b   1.000
_cell.length_c   1.000
_cell.angle_alpha   90.00
_cell.angle_beta   90.00
_cell.angle_gamma   90.00
#
_symmetry.space_group_name_H-M   'P 1'
#
loop_
_entity.id
_entity.type
_entity.pdbx_description
1 polymer ?
#
loop_
_entity_poly.entity_id
_entity_poly.type
_entity_poly.pdbx_seq_one_letter_code
_entity_poly.pdbx_strand_id
1 'polypeptide(L)'
;MTDNKKLIDVGIYISILAFIAGELLWYPVKLAEKLEWYNPLIELDNGQRILITVVSAVAIAPFVEEAMFRFPLGYVRVKSYFKWVYYLSAVLFGWIHIITYAFDSSHYLFVPLITLPQTLMGFLLGYVRMIYGFWYGVLLHAVYNALALLWIYNVGFDF
;
A
#
# COMPACT_ATOMS: atom_id res chain seq x y z
N MET A 1 25.81 -5.88 19.12
CA MET A 1 24.81 -6.17 18.08
C MET A 1 24.92 -5.03 17.08
N THR A 2 25.31 -5.30 15.86
CA THR A 2 25.57 -4.27 14.86
C THR A 2 24.26 -3.54 14.51
N ASP A 3 24.33 -2.23 14.26
CA ASP A 3 23.16 -1.40 13.92
C ASP A 3 22.34 -1.99 12.77
N ASN A 4 22.99 -2.70 11.83
CA ASN A 4 22.33 -3.36 10.73
C ASN A 4 21.39 -4.50 11.18
N LYS A 5 21.71 -5.25 12.24
CA LYS A 5 20.83 -6.31 12.75
C LYS A 5 19.56 -5.73 13.37
N LYS A 6 19.68 -4.64 14.15
CA LYS A 6 18.51 -3.93 14.68
C LYS A 6 17.61 -3.37 13.59
N LEU A 7 18.19 -2.85 12.51
CA LEU A 7 17.45 -2.33 11.38
C LEU A 7 16.66 -3.42 10.64
N ILE A 8 17.26 -4.59 10.44
CA ILE A 8 16.60 -5.75 9.82
C ILE A 8 15.46 -6.24 10.70
N ASP A 9 15.69 -6.39 12.01
CA ASP A 9 14.68 -6.86 12.95
C ASP A 9 13.49 -5.87 13.01
N VAL A 10 13.75 -4.58 13.09
CA VAL A 10 12.71 -3.53 13.05
C VAL A 10 11.96 -3.55 11.71
N GLY A 11 12.66 -3.72 10.59
CA GLY A 11 12.05 -3.84 9.27
C GLY A 11 11.09 -5.03 9.18
N ILE A 12 11.45 -6.19 9.71
CA ILE A 12 10.61 -7.39 9.76
C ILE A 12 9.36 -7.13 10.61
N TYR A 13 9.51 -6.56 11.82
CA TYR A 13 8.37 -6.25 12.68
C TYR A 13 7.41 -5.25 12.04
N ILE A 14 7.93 -4.19 11.42
CA ILE A 14 7.11 -3.20 10.70
C ILE A 14 6.37 -3.86 9.54
N SER A 15 7.02 -4.76 8.79
CA SER A 15 6.38 -5.48 7.68
C SER A 15 5.24 -6.37 8.15
N ILE A 16 5.43 -7.12 9.23
CA ILE A 16 4.40 -7.98 9.81
C ILE A 16 3.23 -7.14 10.34
N LEU A 17 3.52 -6.06 11.07
CA LEU A 17 2.48 -5.17 11.59
C LEU A 17 1.73 -4.47 10.45
N ALA A 18 2.41 -4.04 9.41
CA ALA A 18 1.80 -3.43 8.25
C ALA A 18 0.89 -4.41 7.49
N PHE A 19 1.31 -5.67 7.37
CA PHE A 19 0.50 -6.72 6.76
C PHE A 19 -0.77 -6.99 7.58
N ILE A 20 -0.64 -7.23 8.89
CA ILE A 20 -1.79 -7.45 9.78
C ILE A 20 -2.73 -6.24 9.76
N ALA A 21 -2.20 -5.03 9.87
CA ALA A 21 -2.99 -3.81 9.83
C ALA A 21 -3.70 -3.63 8.47
N GLY A 22 -3.03 -3.97 7.37
CA GLY A 22 -3.61 -3.94 6.03
C GLY A 22 -4.83 -4.84 5.92
N GLU A 23 -4.73 -6.09 6.36
CA GLU A 23 -5.84 -7.04 6.36
C GLU A 23 -7.01 -6.56 7.24
N LEU A 24 -6.73 -6.10 8.47
CA LEU A 24 -7.75 -5.56 9.38
C LEU A 24 -8.46 -4.33 8.80
N LEU A 25 -7.76 -3.51 8.02
CA LEU A 25 -8.33 -2.32 7.41
C LEU A 25 -9.23 -2.61 6.20
N TRP A 26 -9.09 -3.78 5.59
CA TRP A 26 -10.04 -4.25 4.57
C TRP A 26 -11.38 -4.68 5.15
N TYR A 27 -11.44 -5.02 6.44
CA TYR A 27 -12.68 -5.46 7.07
C TYR A 27 -13.82 -4.44 6.98
N PRO A 28 -13.62 -3.12 7.30
CA PRO A 28 -14.68 -2.12 7.11
C PRO A 28 -15.11 -1.96 5.64
N VAL A 29 -14.19 -2.12 4.68
CA VAL A 29 -14.49 -2.06 3.25
C VAL A 29 -15.42 -3.21 2.87
N LYS A 30 -15.07 -4.44 3.24
CA LYS A 30 -15.88 -5.64 3.01
C LYS A 30 -17.22 -5.60 3.75
N LEU A 31 -17.26 -5.05 4.96
CA LEU A 31 -18.50 -4.87 5.70
C LEU A 31 -19.46 -3.92 4.98
N ALA A 32 -18.94 -2.78 4.47
CA ALA A 32 -19.75 -1.83 3.73
C ALA A 32 -20.29 -2.42 2.41
N GLU A 33 -19.48 -3.23 1.72
CA GLU A 33 -19.89 -4.01 0.56
C GLU A 33 -21.01 -5.02 0.91
N LYS A 34 -20.84 -5.78 1.99
CA LYS A 34 -21.84 -6.74 2.48
C LYS A 34 -23.15 -6.09 2.93
N LEU A 35 -23.08 -4.83 3.40
CA LEU A 35 -24.25 -4.03 3.76
C LEU A 35 -24.87 -3.31 2.53
N GLU A 36 -24.38 -3.61 1.32
CA GLU A 36 -24.86 -3.04 0.06
C GLU A 36 -24.83 -1.50 0.03
N TRP A 37 -23.84 -0.89 0.70
CA TRP A 37 -23.66 0.55 0.67
C TRP A 37 -23.14 1.07 -0.68
N TYR A 38 -22.45 0.21 -1.41
CA TYR A 38 -22.00 0.41 -2.80
C TYR A 38 -21.92 -0.94 -3.52
N ASN A 39 -21.81 -0.91 -4.84
CA ASN A 39 -21.69 -2.12 -5.65
C ASN A 39 -20.39 -2.88 -5.32
N PRO A 40 -20.38 -4.22 -5.40
CA PRO A 40 -19.19 -5.01 -5.14
C PRO A 40 -17.97 -4.52 -5.93
N LEU A 41 -16.82 -4.41 -5.25
CA LEU A 41 -15.56 -4.07 -5.86
C LEU A 41 -15.08 -5.24 -6.73
N ILE A 42 -15.04 -5.03 -8.03
CA ILE A 42 -14.57 -6.02 -9.00
C ILE A 42 -13.16 -5.63 -9.42
N GLU A 43 -12.17 -6.47 -9.09
CA GLU A 43 -10.81 -6.28 -9.56
C GLU A 43 -10.72 -6.48 -11.07
N LEU A 44 -10.07 -5.56 -11.75
CA LEU A 44 -9.87 -5.65 -13.20
C LEU A 44 -8.84 -6.75 -13.51
N ASP A 45 -9.29 -7.83 -14.11
CA ASP A 45 -8.39 -8.88 -14.60
C ASP A 45 -7.59 -8.37 -15.81
N ASN A 46 -6.29 -8.29 -15.64
CA ASN A 46 -5.37 -7.87 -16.70
C ASN A 46 -4.94 -9.04 -17.60
N GLY A 47 -5.44 -10.27 -17.37
CA GLY A 47 -5.06 -11.47 -18.13
C GLY A 47 -3.57 -11.79 -18.10
N GLN A 48 -2.83 -11.25 -17.14
CA GLN A 48 -1.37 -11.43 -17.05
C GLN A 48 -1.03 -12.81 -16.48
N ARG A 49 0.08 -13.35 -16.96
CA ARG A 49 0.62 -14.59 -16.39
C ARG A 49 1.06 -14.32 -14.94
N ILE A 50 0.83 -15.29 -14.04
CA ILE A 50 1.19 -15.21 -12.61
C ILE A 50 2.60 -14.68 -12.39
N LEU A 51 3.58 -15.16 -13.17
CA LEU A 51 4.96 -14.70 -13.05
C LEU A 51 5.12 -13.19 -13.30
N ILE A 52 4.43 -12.67 -14.33
CA ILE A 52 4.47 -11.24 -14.66
C ILE A 52 3.82 -10.43 -13.53
N THR A 53 2.67 -10.90 -13.02
CA THR A 53 1.99 -10.28 -11.88
C THR A 53 2.89 -10.21 -10.66
N VAL A 54 3.54 -11.33 -10.29
CA VAL A 54 4.46 -11.39 -9.14
C VAL A 54 5.66 -10.45 -9.32
N VAL A 55 6.33 -10.48 -10.47
CA VAL A 55 7.48 -9.60 -10.73
C VAL A 55 7.06 -8.14 -10.73
N SER A 56 5.92 -7.81 -11.34
CA SER A 56 5.40 -6.45 -11.35
C SER A 56 5.05 -5.97 -9.96
N ALA A 57 4.30 -6.75 -9.18
CA ALA A 57 3.83 -6.33 -7.87
C ALA A 57 4.94 -6.29 -6.80
N VAL A 58 5.93 -7.19 -6.88
CA VAL A 58 6.97 -7.30 -5.83
C VAL A 58 8.23 -6.48 -6.15
N ALA A 59 8.56 -6.31 -7.42
CA ALA A 59 9.80 -5.62 -7.79
C ALA A 59 9.55 -4.26 -8.48
N ILE A 60 8.73 -4.23 -9.53
CA ILE A 60 8.58 -3.05 -10.37
C ILE A 60 7.70 -1.99 -9.69
N ALA A 61 6.49 -2.37 -9.26
CA ALA A 61 5.54 -1.43 -8.66
C ALA A 61 6.11 -0.77 -7.39
N PRO A 62 6.68 -1.49 -6.40
CA PRO A 62 7.26 -0.86 -5.23
C PRO A 62 8.34 0.17 -5.57
N PHE A 63 9.22 -0.15 -6.53
CA PHE A 63 10.26 0.79 -6.95
C PHE A 63 9.67 2.04 -7.60
N VAL A 64 8.76 1.87 -8.57
CA VAL A 64 8.15 2.98 -9.32
C VAL A 64 7.31 3.86 -8.38
N GLU A 65 6.49 3.24 -7.55
CA GLU A 65 5.60 3.97 -6.64
C GLU A 65 6.37 4.71 -5.55
N GLU A 66 7.40 4.10 -4.95
CA GLU A 66 8.27 4.79 -4.00
C GLU A 66 9.05 5.94 -4.67
N ALA A 67 9.48 5.75 -5.93
CA ALA A 67 10.12 6.82 -6.69
C ALA A 67 9.16 7.99 -6.96
N MET A 68 7.91 7.71 -7.27
CA MET A 68 6.91 8.75 -7.56
C MET A 68 6.45 9.47 -6.28
N PHE A 69 6.11 8.73 -5.24
CA PHE A 69 5.43 9.28 -4.08
C PHE A 69 6.35 9.63 -2.91
N ARG A 70 7.45 8.90 -2.71
CA ARG A 70 8.30 9.04 -1.51
C ARG A 70 9.67 9.62 -1.81
N PHE A 71 10.21 9.44 -3.00
CA PHE A 71 11.49 10.04 -3.35
C PHE A 71 11.45 11.57 -3.23
N PRO A 72 10.40 12.29 -3.70
CA PRO A 72 10.30 13.74 -3.55
C PRO A 72 10.29 14.22 -2.09
N LEU A 73 9.81 13.42 -1.13
CA LEU A 73 9.77 13.79 0.28
C LEU A 73 11.15 14.13 0.85
N GLY A 74 12.20 13.46 0.36
CA GLY A 74 13.57 13.74 0.76
C GLY A 74 14.03 15.16 0.45
N TYR A 75 13.59 15.73 -0.67
CA TYR A 75 13.96 17.09 -1.07
C TYR A 75 13.22 18.18 -0.31
N VAL A 76 11.99 17.90 0.12
CA VAL A 76 11.15 18.89 0.81
C VAL A 76 11.18 18.75 2.33
N ARG A 77 11.97 17.82 2.88
CA ARG A 77 12.04 17.51 4.31
C ARG A 77 12.22 18.72 5.21
N VAL A 78 13.05 19.68 4.79
CA VAL A 78 13.38 20.88 5.56
C VAL A 78 12.47 22.09 5.25
N LYS A 79 11.49 21.91 4.38
CA LYS A 79 10.58 22.99 3.98
C LYS A 79 9.38 23.09 4.93
N SER A 80 8.85 24.29 5.14
CA SER A 80 7.70 24.55 6.01
C SER A 80 6.43 23.82 5.58
N TYR A 81 6.29 23.53 4.28
CA TYR A 81 5.16 22.81 3.69
C TYR A 81 5.35 21.28 3.67
N PHE A 82 6.44 20.74 4.23
CA PHE A 82 6.75 19.30 4.22
C PHE A 82 5.57 18.43 4.65
N LYS A 83 4.92 18.77 5.77
CA LYS A 83 3.77 18.00 6.28
C LYS A 83 2.64 17.85 5.27
N TRP A 84 2.36 18.91 4.50
CA TRP A 84 1.32 18.88 3.48
C TRP A 84 1.67 17.98 2.31
N VAL A 85 2.92 18.03 1.86
CA VAL A 85 3.42 17.13 0.80
C VAL A 85 3.40 15.69 1.28
N TYR A 86 3.75 15.44 2.54
CA TYR A 86 3.72 14.10 3.14
C TYR A 86 2.29 13.53 3.16
N TYR A 87 1.31 14.28 3.66
CA TYR A 87 -0.09 13.85 3.68
C TYR A 87 -0.65 13.66 2.26
N LEU A 88 -0.40 14.61 1.39
CA LEU A 88 -0.84 14.54 0.01
C LEU A 88 -0.26 13.30 -0.71
N SER A 89 1.03 13.03 -0.52
CA SER A 89 1.69 11.84 -1.07
C SER A 89 1.00 10.54 -0.64
N ALA A 90 0.65 10.42 0.65
CA ALA A 90 -0.02 9.23 1.16
C ALA A 90 -1.46 9.07 0.63
N VAL A 91 -2.22 10.15 0.56
CA VAL A 91 -3.58 10.14 0.01
C VAL A 91 -3.59 9.81 -1.48
N LEU A 92 -2.72 10.45 -2.27
CA LEU A 92 -2.61 10.18 -3.70
C LEU A 92 -2.15 8.75 -3.98
N PHE A 93 -1.26 8.23 -3.15
CA PHE A 93 -0.86 6.83 -3.22
C PHE A 93 -2.06 5.88 -3.00
N GLY A 94 -2.88 6.14 -2.00
CA GLY A 94 -4.11 5.36 -1.78
C GLY A 94 -5.06 5.47 -2.98
N TRP A 95 -5.29 6.67 -3.45
CA TRP A 95 -6.27 6.93 -4.51
C TRP A 95 -5.88 6.34 -5.87
N ILE A 96 -4.60 6.27 -6.21
CA ILE A 96 -4.19 5.66 -7.48
C ILE A 96 -4.61 4.19 -7.58
N HIS A 97 -4.77 3.50 -6.45
CA HIS A 97 -5.20 2.10 -6.43
C HIS A 97 -6.66 1.88 -6.86
N ILE A 98 -7.48 2.95 -6.93
CA ILE A 98 -8.85 2.87 -7.49
C ILE A 98 -8.84 2.33 -8.92
N ILE A 99 -7.79 2.64 -9.70
CA ILE A 99 -7.69 2.22 -11.09
C ILE A 99 -7.61 0.70 -11.29
N THR A 100 -7.33 -0.04 -10.22
CA THR A 100 -7.28 -1.53 -10.26
C THR A 100 -8.66 -2.17 -10.19
N TYR A 101 -9.69 -1.40 -9.89
CA TYR A 101 -11.06 -1.87 -9.76
C TYR A 101 -11.98 -1.30 -10.85
N ALA A 102 -13.04 -2.03 -11.16
CA ALA A 102 -14.16 -1.51 -11.93
C ALA A 102 -14.96 -0.52 -11.05
N PHE A 103 -14.75 0.77 -11.28
CA PHE A 103 -15.23 1.85 -10.44
C PHE A 103 -16.44 2.53 -11.07
N ASP A 104 -17.56 2.63 -10.33
CA ASP A 104 -18.79 3.28 -10.76
C ASP A 104 -19.26 4.39 -9.80
N SER A 105 -20.41 5.00 -10.09
CA SER A 105 -20.94 6.11 -9.30
C SER A 105 -21.31 5.76 -7.86
N SER A 106 -21.61 4.50 -7.53
CA SER A 106 -21.92 4.07 -6.18
C SER A 106 -20.73 4.20 -5.23
N HIS A 107 -19.51 4.14 -5.77
CA HIS A 107 -18.27 4.18 -5.02
C HIS A 107 -17.82 5.59 -4.62
N TYR A 108 -18.31 6.68 -5.28
CA TYR A 108 -17.74 8.02 -5.11
C TYR A 108 -17.71 8.53 -3.66
N LEU A 109 -18.78 8.30 -2.91
CA LEU A 109 -18.84 8.71 -1.50
C LEU A 109 -17.95 7.85 -0.59
N PHE A 110 -17.62 6.65 -1.04
CA PHE A 110 -16.85 5.65 -0.26
C PHE A 110 -15.38 5.60 -0.64
N VAL A 111 -14.92 6.43 -1.59
CA VAL A 111 -13.50 6.52 -1.98
C VAL A 111 -12.56 6.58 -0.78
N PRO A 112 -12.77 7.44 0.23
CA PRO A 112 -11.88 7.49 1.39
C PRO A 112 -11.83 6.17 2.18
N LEU A 113 -12.96 5.44 2.26
CA LEU A 113 -13.04 4.14 2.93
C LEU A 113 -12.34 3.07 2.10
N ILE A 114 -12.66 2.98 0.80
CA ILE A 114 -12.10 2.00 -0.14
C ILE A 114 -10.58 2.12 -0.25
N THR A 115 -10.06 3.33 -0.23
CA THR A 115 -8.61 3.60 -0.34
C THR A 115 -7.90 3.69 1.01
N LEU A 116 -8.61 3.49 2.11
CA LEU A 116 -8.06 3.63 3.46
C LEU A 116 -6.85 2.71 3.71
N PRO A 117 -6.88 1.40 3.36
CA PRO A 117 -5.75 0.51 3.58
C PRO A 117 -4.49 1.00 2.88
N GLN A 118 -4.58 1.35 1.60
CA GLN A 118 -3.46 1.85 0.80
C GLN A 118 -3.00 3.24 1.28
N THR A 119 -3.92 4.12 1.67
CA THR A 119 -3.57 5.43 2.22
C THR A 119 -2.76 5.30 3.52
N LEU A 120 -3.17 4.42 4.44
CA LEU A 120 -2.44 4.17 5.68
C LEU A 120 -1.09 3.49 5.43
N MET A 121 -1.02 2.56 4.47
CA MET A 121 0.27 2.05 3.99
C MET A 121 1.13 3.19 3.43
N GLY A 122 0.53 4.13 2.71
CA GLY A 122 1.20 5.32 2.20
C GLY A 122 1.87 6.16 3.29
N PHE A 123 1.20 6.36 4.43
CA PHE A 123 1.79 7.02 5.60
C PHE A 123 2.94 6.23 6.20
N LEU A 124 2.80 4.92 6.35
CA LEU A 124 3.85 4.07 6.89
C LEU A 124 5.12 4.10 6.01
N LEU A 125 4.95 3.94 4.70
CA LEU A 125 6.05 3.99 3.73
C LEU A 125 6.73 5.36 3.72
N GLY A 126 5.95 6.44 3.81
CA GLY A 126 6.47 7.80 3.96
C GLY A 126 7.31 7.96 5.25
N TYR A 127 6.83 7.42 6.36
CA TYR A 127 7.57 7.42 7.63
C TYR A 127 8.89 6.65 7.52
N VAL A 128 8.85 5.43 6.97
CA VAL A 128 10.04 4.59 6.74
C VAL A 128 11.03 5.32 5.84
N ARG A 129 10.55 5.96 4.75
CA ARG A 129 11.38 6.78 3.87
C ARG A 129 12.12 7.87 4.62
N MET A 130 11.46 8.54 5.57
CA MET A 130 12.04 9.67 6.31
C MET A 130 13.06 9.26 7.37
N ILE A 131 12.92 8.08 7.96
CA ILE A 131 13.80 7.58 9.03
C ILE A 131 14.93 6.71 8.50
N TYR A 132 14.60 5.76 7.62
CA TYR A 132 15.54 4.73 7.18
C TYR A 132 16.05 4.94 5.76
N GLY A 133 15.41 5.80 4.98
CA GLY A 133 15.82 6.12 3.61
C GLY A 133 15.00 5.40 2.53
N PHE A 134 15.30 5.73 1.26
CA PHE A 134 14.53 5.31 0.10
C PHE A 134 14.46 3.79 -0.07
N TRP A 135 15.59 3.11 -0.01
CA TRP A 135 15.67 1.68 -0.27
C TRP A 135 14.96 0.83 0.78
N TYR A 136 14.86 1.31 2.03
CA TYR A 136 14.07 0.64 3.05
C TYR A 136 12.57 0.77 2.79
N GLY A 137 12.11 1.90 2.26
CA GLY A 137 10.73 2.05 1.80
C GLY A 137 10.41 1.06 0.69
N VAL A 138 11.26 0.99 -0.34
CA VAL A 138 11.12 0.03 -1.45
C VAL A 138 11.10 -1.42 -0.95
N LEU A 139 12.03 -1.78 -0.05
CA LEU A 139 12.10 -3.14 0.50
C LEU A 139 10.86 -3.48 1.32
N LEU A 140 10.43 -2.59 2.21
CA LEU A 140 9.22 -2.81 3.02
C LEU A 140 7.98 -2.99 2.13
N HIS A 141 7.83 -2.15 1.12
CA HIS A 141 6.74 -2.22 0.16
C HIS A 141 6.75 -3.55 -0.62
N ALA A 142 7.92 -3.96 -1.12
CA ALA A 142 8.09 -5.24 -1.82
C ALA A 142 7.74 -6.44 -0.94
N VAL A 143 8.18 -6.44 0.32
CA VAL A 143 7.85 -7.50 1.30
C VAL A 143 6.36 -7.53 1.59
N TYR A 144 5.74 -6.36 1.79
CA TYR A 144 4.30 -6.26 2.00
C TYR A 144 3.51 -6.86 0.81
N ASN A 145 3.84 -6.47 -0.41
CA ASN A 145 3.17 -6.98 -1.60
C ASN A 145 3.40 -8.49 -1.78
N ALA A 146 4.60 -8.99 -1.47
CA ALA A 146 4.89 -10.42 -1.51
C ALA A 146 4.03 -11.20 -0.50
N LEU A 147 3.90 -10.70 0.74
CA LEU A 147 3.06 -11.32 1.76
C LEU A 147 1.57 -11.29 1.36
N ALA A 148 1.09 -10.16 0.81
CA ALA A 148 -0.28 -10.04 0.31
C ALA A 148 -0.56 -11.06 -0.80
N LEU A 149 0.34 -11.19 -1.79
CA LEU A 149 0.20 -12.19 -2.84
C LEU A 149 0.22 -13.63 -2.29
N LEU A 150 1.14 -13.94 -1.36
CA LEU A 150 1.16 -15.25 -0.72
C LEU A 150 -0.13 -15.54 0.03
N TRP A 151 -0.71 -14.55 0.69
CA TRP A 151 -1.99 -14.68 1.36
C TRP A 151 -3.11 -14.97 0.35
N ILE A 152 -3.24 -14.18 -0.70
CA ILE A 152 -4.24 -14.34 -1.76
C ILE A 152 -4.15 -15.74 -2.40
N TYR A 153 -2.94 -16.22 -2.73
CA TYR A 153 -2.77 -17.50 -3.40
C TYR A 153 -2.95 -18.73 -2.48
N ASN A 154 -2.72 -18.61 -1.17
CA ASN A 154 -2.78 -19.76 -0.25
C ASN A 154 -4.10 -19.85 0.52
N VAL A 155 -4.69 -18.71 0.90
CA VAL A 155 -5.90 -18.69 1.74
C VAL A 155 -7.15 -18.53 0.87
N GLY A 156 -6.99 -17.95 -0.33
CA GLY A 156 -8.11 -17.55 -1.19
C GLY A 156 -8.90 -16.40 -0.55
N PHE A 157 -9.40 -15.49 -1.36
CA PHE A 157 -10.50 -14.63 -0.91
C PHE A 157 -11.81 -15.31 -1.32
N ASP A 158 -12.17 -16.39 -0.61
CA ASP A 158 -13.55 -16.86 -0.59
C ASP A 158 -14.33 -15.96 0.36
N PHE A 159 -14.84 -14.87 -0.19
CA PHE A 159 -15.76 -13.98 0.50
C PHE A 159 -17.12 -13.97 -0.20
#